data_f21552a0124e1a0fd5f0764cb14ee60b
#
_entry.id   f21552a0124e1a0fd5f0764cb14ee60b
#
_cell.length_a   1.000
_cell.length_b   1.000
_cell.length_c   1.000
_cell.angle_alpha   90.00
_cell.angle_beta   90.00
_cell.angle_gamma   90.00
#
_symmetry.space_group_name_H-M   'P 1'
#
loop_
_entity.id
_entity.type
_entity.pdbx_description
1 polymer ?
#
loop_
_entity_poly.entity_id
_entity_poly.type
_entity_poly.pdbx_seq_one_letter_code
_entity_poly.pdbx_strand_id
1 'polypeptide(L)'
;MDNSMFKRVLIANRGEIALRISRALRELGVEVCIVHGREDRLSLPVRFSDYAIPLYRTNPLDSYLDFEAIIQAAKEIGAEAIHPGYGFLAENAAFVKRCEEEGITFIGPSAEVISLLGDKIEARKAMEAAGLPVAKGSDEAIDNAHEASQLAADIGYPVIIKAAAGGGGIGMQIVHQ
;
A
#
# COMPACT_ATOMS: atom_id res chain seq x y z
N MET A 1 -1.34 -10.21 32.80
CA MET A 1 -2.38 -9.70 31.90
C MET A 1 -1.73 -9.62 30.52
N ASP A 2 -2.20 -10.44 29.59
CA ASP A 2 -1.69 -10.43 28.24
C ASP A 2 -2.15 -9.10 27.63
N ASN A 3 -1.21 -8.21 27.37
CA ASN A 3 -1.47 -6.83 26.91
C ASN A 3 -1.21 -6.71 25.40
N SER A 4 -1.22 -7.85 24.68
CA SER A 4 -1.09 -7.82 23.22
C SER A 4 -2.41 -7.32 22.62
N MET A 5 -2.32 -6.28 21.78
CA MET A 5 -3.47 -5.71 21.07
C MET A 5 -4.11 -6.75 20.13
N PHE A 6 -3.29 -7.63 19.54
CA PHE A 6 -3.68 -8.74 18.68
C PHE A 6 -2.99 -10.02 19.13
N LYS A 7 -3.68 -11.15 19.02
CA LYS A 7 -3.09 -12.46 19.21
C LYS A 7 -2.36 -12.94 17.94
N ARG A 8 -2.91 -12.65 16.78
CA ARG A 8 -2.43 -13.13 15.50
C ARG A 8 -2.57 -12.08 14.39
N VAL A 9 -1.48 -11.85 13.66
CA VAL A 9 -1.43 -10.88 12.55
C VAL A 9 -0.95 -11.57 11.29
N LEU A 10 -1.68 -11.35 10.17
CA LEU A 10 -1.28 -11.80 8.84
C LEU A 10 -0.44 -10.74 8.14
N ILE A 11 0.70 -11.14 7.61
CA ILE A 11 1.57 -10.30 6.79
C ILE A 11 1.22 -10.54 5.32
N ALA A 12 0.68 -9.52 4.67
CA ALA A 12 0.32 -9.53 3.24
C ALA A 12 1.44 -8.89 2.39
N ASN A 13 2.65 -9.43 2.54
CA ASN A 13 3.84 -8.94 1.84
C ASN A 13 4.93 -10.02 1.82
N ARG A 14 6.07 -9.74 1.21
CA ARG A 14 7.21 -10.65 1.03
C ARG A 14 8.56 -9.97 1.33
N GLY A 15 9.62 -10.75 1.20
CA GLY A 15 10.99 -10.22 1.23
C GLY A 15 11.41 -9.64 2.58
N GLU A 16 12.20 -8.59 2.53
CA GLU A 16 12.79 -7.98 3.73
C GLU A 16 11.74 -7.33 4.63
N ILE A 17 10.71 -6.69 4.05
CA ILE A 17 9.67 -6.03 4.85
C ILE A 17 8.82 -7.05 5.62
N ALA A 18 8.48 -8.19 5.00
CA ALA A 18 7.78 -9.25 5.70
C ALA A 18 8.61 -9.78 6.88
N LEU A 19 9.93 -9.95 6.72
CA LEU A 19 10.82 -10.34 7.80
C LEU A 19 10.91 -9.27 8.89
N ARG A 20 10.97 -7.99 8.50
CA ARG A 20 11.01 -6.87 9.47
C ARG A 20 9.76 -6.83 10.33
N ILE A 21 8.58 -7.00 9.71
CA ILE A 21 7.30 -7.06 10.41
C ILE A 21 7.25 -8.30 11.33
N SER A 22 7.67 -9.46 10.83
CA SER A 22 7.70 -10.71 11.61
C SER A 22 8.50 -10.56 12.91
N ARG A 23 9.65 -9.87 12.85
CA ARG A 23 10.47 -9.61 14.04
C ARG A 23 9.75 -8.72 15.04
N ALA A 24 9.11 -7.64 14.58
CA ALA A 24 8.36 -6.75 15.46
C ALA A 24 7.17 -7.46 16.13
N LEU A 25 6.42 -8.29 15.39
CA LEU A 25 5.32 -9.06 15.93
C LEU A 25 5.80 -10.05 17.01
N ARG A 26 6.91 -10.73 16.78
CA ARG A 26 7.50 -11.64 17.79
C ARG A 26 7.96 -10.91 19.05
N GLU A 27 8.56 -9.74 18.90
CA GLU A 27 8.95 -8.90 20.06
C GLU A 27 7.74 -8.47 20.89
N LEU A 28 6.56 -8.33 20.24
CA LEU A 28 5.29 -8.02 20.90
C LEU A 28 4.53 -9.25 21.42
N GLY A 29 5.05 -10.46 21.21
CA GLY A 29 4.38 -11.70 21.62
C GLY A 29 3.19 -12.09 20.72
N VAL A 30 3.11 -11.55 19.48
CA VAL A 30 2.05 -11.79 18.51
C VAL A 30 2.42 -12.93 17.57
N GLU A 31 1.51 -13.87 17.33
CA GLU A 31 1.70 -14.96 16.37
C GLU A 31 1.81 -14.41 14.94
N VAL A 32 2.86 -14.82 14.25
CA VAL A 32 3.20 -14.37 12.90
C VAL A 32 2.59 -15.28 11.87
N CYS A 33 1.68 -14.76 11.06
CA CYS A 33 1.13 -15.43 9.91
C CYS A 33 1.61 -14.75 8.63
N ILE A 34 1.87 -15.52 7.58
CA ILE A 34 2.33 -14.96 6.31
C ILE A 34 1.66 -15.66 5.12
N VAL A 35 1.27 -14.89 4.11
CA VAL A 35 0.95 -15.44 2.80
C VAL A 35 2.20 -15.51 1.93
N HIS A 36 2.27 -16.48 1.02
CA HIS A 36 3.40 -16.56 0.11
C HIS A 36 3.04 -17.17 -1.25
N GLY A 37 3.67 -16.64 -2.30
CA GLY A 37 3.69 -17.25 -3.61
C GLY A 37 4.62 -18.50 -3.65
N ARG A 38 4.61 -19.20 -4.79
CA ARG A 38 5.41 -20.44 -4.98
C ARG A 38 6.91 -20.19 -4.83
N GLU A 39 7.38 -19.06 -5.35
CA GLU A 39 8.80 -18.67 -5.38
C GLU A 39 9.33 -18.38 -3.98
N ASP A 40 8.46 -17.88 -3.10
CA ASP A 40 8.81 -17.46 -1.75
C ASP A 40 8.64 -18.56 -0.69
N ARG A 41 8.21 -19.77 -1.06
CA ARG A 41 7.92 -20.87 -0.11
C ARG A 41 9.07 -21.26 0.82
N LEU A 42 10.31 -21.00 0.43
CA LEU A 42 11.52 -21.26 1.22
C LEU A 42 12.20 -19.98 1.71
N SER A 43 11.56 -18.85 1.53
CA SER A 43 12.09 -17.55 1.95
C SER A 43 12.21 -17.47 3.46
N LEU A 44 13.08 -16.56 3.92
CA LEU A 44 13.33 -16.39 5.34
C LEU A 44 12.08 -15.97 6.12
N PRO A 45 11.23 -15.03 5.66
CA PRO A 45 9.98 -14.70 6.35
C PRO A 45 9.06 -15.90 6.55
N VAL A 46 8.89 -16.74 5.52
CA VAL A 46 8.07 -17.96 5.59
C VAL A 46 8.61 -18.93 6.63
N ARG A 47 9.92 -19.16 6.65
CA ARG A 47 10.57 -20.02 7.65
C ARG A 47 10.53 -19.45 9.07
N PHE A 48 10.35 -18.16 9.20
CA PHE A 48 10.32 -17.43 10.46
C PHE A 48 8.89 -17.23 11.01
N SER A 49 7.86 -17.55 10.22
CA SER A 49 6.45 -17.44 10.62
C SER A 49 5.97 -18.65 11.42
N ASP A 50 4.91 -18.45 12.21
CA ASP A 50 4.21 -19.51 12.92
C ASP A 50 3.22 -20.23 11.99
N TYR A 51 2.62 -19.48 11.04
CA TYR A 51 1.70 -20.00 10.02
C TYR A 51 2.07 -19.42 8.66
N ALA A 52 2.22 -20.28 7.66
CA ALA A 52 2.51 -19.90 6.28
C ALA A 52 1.41 -20.42 5.34
N ILE A 53 0.73 -19.53 4.64
CA ILE A 53 -0.41 -19.85 3.79
C ILE A 53 -0.01 -19.66 2.33
N PRO A 54 -0.02 -20.74 1.52
CA PRO A 54 0.34 -20.63 0.12
C PRO A 54 -0.79 -20.01 -0.71
N LEU A 55 -0.48 -18.95 -1.43
CA LEU A 55 -1.35 -18.34 -2.44
C LEU A 55 -0.71 -18.48 -3.81
N TYR A 56 -0.93 -19.64 -4.46
CA TYR A 56 -0.30 -19.92 -5.75
C TYR A 56 -1.15 -19.40 -6.90
N ARG A 57 -0.60 -18.48 -7.67
CA ARG A 57 -1.16 -17.96 -8.91
C ARG A 57 -0.22 -18.24 -10.08
N THR A 58 -0.73 -18.13 -11.29
CA THR A 58 0.06 -18.36 -12.52
C THR A 58 1.20 -17.34 -12.62
N ASN A 59 0.89 -16.07 -12.40
CA ASN A 59 1.90 -15.03 -12.25
C ASN A 59 2.24 -14.89 -10.74
N PRO A 60 3.52 -14.99 -10.36
CA PRO A 60 3.95 -14.95 -8.96
C PRO A 60 3.49 -13.73 -8.18
N LEU A 61 3.50 -12.54 -8.81
CA LEU A 61 3.11 -11.29 -8.15
C LEU A 61 1.61 -11.22 -7.86
N ASP A 62 0.77 -11.89 -8.66
CA ASP A 62 -0.68 -11.92 -8.46
C ASP A 62 -1.06 -12.57 -7.12
N SER A 63 -0.20 -13.43 -6.56
CA SER A 63 -0.38 -13.98 -5.22
C SER A 63 -0.46 -12.90 -4.12
N TYR A 64 0.21 -11.76 -4.33
CA TYR A 64 0.25 -10.64 -3.37
C TYR A 64 -0.72 -9.51 -3.73
N LEU A 65 -1.44 -9.64 -4.85
CA LEU A 65 -2.45 -8.67 -5.31
C LEU A 65 -3.87 -9.23 -5.21
N ASP A 66 -4.02 -10.52 -4.99
CA ASP A 66 -5.31 -11.19 -4.80
C ASP A 66 -5.82 -10.97 -3.37
N PHE A 67 -6.44 -9.83 -3.13
CA PHE A 67 -6.86 -9.46 -1.78
C PHE A 67 -8.00 -10.33 -1.25
N GLU A 68 -8.87 -10.89 -2.08
CA GLU A 68 -9.91 -11.83 -1.61
C GLU A 68 -9.27 -13.12 -1.08
N ALA A 69 -8.25 -13.66 -1.76
CA ALA A 69 -7.53 -14.82 -1.27
C ALA A 69 -6.75 -14.52 0.03
N ILE A 70 -6.20 -13.31 0.17
CA ILE A 70 -5.52 -12.88 1.39
C ILE A 70 -6.50 -12.76 2.57
N ILE A 71 -7.67 -12.18 2.35
CA ILE A 71 -8.73 -12.08 3.36
C ILE A 71 -9.22 -13.47 3.76
N GLN A 72 -9.46 -14.35 2.79
CA GLN A 72 -9.86 -15.72 3.07
C GLN A 72 -8.79 -16.45 3.91
N ALA A 73 -7.51 -16.30 3.58
CA ALA A 73 -6.41 -16.85 4.35
C ALA A 73 -6.39 -16.31 5.79
N ALA A 74 -6.63 -15.00 5.99
CA ALA A 74 -6.71 -14.40 7.30
C ALA A 74 -7.85 -14.98 8.14
N LYS A 75 -9.02 -15.18 7.54
CA LYS A 75 -10.19 -15.80 8.20
C LYS A 75 -9.91 -17.26 8.59
N GLU A 76 -9.33 -18.05 7.70
CA GLU A 76 -9.04 -19.47 7.94
C GLU A 76 -8.09 -19.69 9.14
N ILE A 77 -7.12 -18.80 9.32
CA ILE A 77 -6.18 -18.89 10.44
C ILE A 77 -6.63 -18.09 11.67
N GLY A 78 -7.75 -17.38 11.58
CA GLY A 78 -8.24 -16.52 12.68
C GLY A 78 -7.32 -15.34 12.98
N ALA A 79 -6.73 -14.72 11.94
CA ALA A 79 -5.98 -13.48 12.11
C ALA A 79 -6.93 -12.32 12.42
N GLU A 80 -6.56 -11.52 13.41
CA GLU A 80 -7.36 -10.37 13.87
C GLU A 80 -6.98 -9.09 13.12
N ALA A 81 -5.78 -9.08 12.53
CA ALA A 81 -5.28 -7.94 11.75
C ALA A 81 -4.43 -8.40 10.55
N ILE A 82 -4.35 -7.51 9.56
CA ILE A 82 -3.47 -7.66 8.38
C ILE A 82 -2.49 -6.50 8.33
N HIS A 83 -1.20 -6.81 8.21
CA HIS A 83 -0.15 -5.83 7.95
C HIS A 83 0.26 -5.90 6.47
N PRO A 84 0.01 -4.87 5.67
CA PRO A 84 0.29 -4.89 4.23
C PRO A 84 1.77 -4.62 3.90
N GLY A 85 2.58 -4.16 4.85
CA GLY A 85 3.92 -3.65 4.58
C GLY A 85 3.88 -2.37 3.74
N TYR A 86 4.64 -2.33 2.66
CA TYR A 86 4.61 -1.29 1.64
C TYR A 86 4.51 -1.91 0.23
N GLY A 87 4.06 -1.14 -0.76
CA GLY A 87 3.74 -1.65 -2.10
C GLY A 87 2.56 -2.61 -2.10
N PHE A 88 2.39 -3.41 -3.14
CA PHE A 88 1.26 -4.34 -3.31
C PHE A 88 -0.09 -3.71 -2.91
N LEU A 89 -0.69 -4.17 -1.83
CA LEU A 89 -2.00 -3.74 -1.36
C LEU A 89 -1.96 -2.63 -0.29
N ALA A 90 -0.76 -2.14 0.07
CA ALA A 90 -0.61 -1.14 1.13
C ALA A 90 -1.34 0.19 0.84
N GLU A 91 -1.51 0.53 -0.45
CA GLU A 91 -2.18 1.74 -0.92
C GLU A 91 -3.51 1.43 -1.64
N ASN A 92 -4.10 0.26 -1.38
CA ASN A 92 -5.35 -0.16 -2.00
C ASN A 92 -6.54 0.08 -1.07
N ALA A 93 -7.27 1.16 -1.30
CA ALA A 93 -8.44 1.54 -0.49
C ALA A 93 -9.57 0.48 -0.52
N ALA A 94 -9.74 -0.24 -1.64
CA ALA A 94 -10.75 -1.31 -1.73
C ALA A 94 -10.37 -2.50 -0.84
N PHE A 95 -9.09 -2.83 -0.73
CA PHE A 95 -8.62 -3.86 0.18
C PHE A 95 -8.86 -3.48 1.64
N VAL A 96 -8.56 -2.23 2.03
CA VAL A 96 -8.83 -1.75 3.40
C VAL A 96 -10.29 -1.87 3.74
N LYS A 97 -11.18 -1.36 2.88
CA LYS A 97 -12.62 -1.45 3.05
C LYS A 97 -13.09 -2.90 3.19
N ARG A 98 -12.51 -3.79 2.39
CA ARG A 98 -12.87 -5.21 2.44
C ARG A 98 -12.41 -5.88 3.74
N CYS A 99 -11.26 -5.48 4.30
CA CYS A 99 -10.83 -5.90 5.64
C CYS A 99 -11.83 -5.44 6.71
N GLU A 100 -12.27 -4.17 6.66
CA GLU A 100 -13.24 -3.60 7.60
C GLU A 100 -14.58 -4.35 7.57
N GLU A 101 -15.09 -4.67 6.36
CA GLU A 101 -16.31 -5.45 6.15
C GLU A 101 -16.25 -6.84 6.80
N GLU A 102 -15.09 -7.46 6.86
CA GLU A 102 -14.83 -8.77 7.46
C GLU A 102 -14.42 -8.69 8.95
N GLY A 103 -14.37 -7.49 9.52
CA GLY A 103 -13.98 -7.29 10.91
C GLY A 103 -12.49 -7.55 11.17
N ILE A 104 -11.65 -7.48 10.14
CA ILE A 104 -10.20 -7.64 10.23
C ILE A 104 -9.57 -6.25 10.27
N THR A 105 -8.75 -5.98 11.27
CA THR A 105 -8.05 -4.69 11.39
C THR A 105 -6.97 -4.56 10.32
N PHE A 106 -7.08 -3.57 9.45
CA PHE A 106 -5.97 -3.20 8.57
C PHE A 106 -4.96 -2.34 9.34
N ILE A 107 -3.71 -2.78 9.41
CA ILE A 107 -2.64 -2.01 10.08
C ILE A 107 -2.11 -0.96 9.12
N GLY A 108 -2.75 0.22 9.14
CA GLY A 108 -2.48 1.33 8.25
C GLY A 108 -3.54 2.43 8.35
N PRO A 109 -3.53 3.40 7.44
CA PRO A 109 -4.56 4.43 7.35
C PRO A 109 -5.92 3.87 6.94
N SER A 110 -7.00 4.63 7.16
CA SER A 110 -8.34 4.24 6.70
C SER A 110 -8.46 4.26 5.17
N ALA A 111 -9.48 3.61 4.65
CA ALA A 111 -9.75 3.56 3.21
C ALA A 111 -9.91 4.96 2.61
N GLU A 112 -10.56 5.89 3.33
CA GLU A 112 -10.76 7.27 2.92
C GLU A 112 -9.43 8.03 2.80
N VAL A 113 -8.55 7.86 3.79
CA VAL A 113 -7.22 8.51 3.80
C VAL A 113 -6.36 7.98 2.65
N ILE A 114 -6.36 6.66 2.43
CA ILE A 114 -5.61 6.07 1.32
C ILE A 114 -6.17 6.57 -0.03
N SER A 115 -7.48 6.62 -0.18
CA SER A 115 -8.12 7.12 -1.41
C SER A 115 -7.79 8.59 -1.67
N LEU A 116 -7.88 9.43 -0.64
CA LEU A 116 -7.58 10.87 -0.73
C LEU A 116 -6.11 11.10 -1.11
N LEU A 117 -5.18 10.44 -0.42
CA LEU A 117 -3.75 10.64 -0.64
C LEU A 117 -3.22 9.92 -1.88
N GLY A 118 -3.95 8.93 -2.38
CA GLY A 118 -3.65 8.23 -3.64
C GLY A 118 -3.89 9.09 -4.88
N ASP A 119 -4.82 10.04 -4.81
CA ASP A 119 -5.05 11.05 -5.85
C ASP A 119 -4.14 12.26 -5.61
N LYS A 120 -3.22 12.54 -6.54
CA LYS A 120 -2.22 13.58 -6.40
C LYS A 120 -2.81 15.00 -6.35
N ILE A 121 -3.93 15.21 -7.05
CA ILE A 121 -4.62 16.51 -7.12
C ILE A 121 -5.39 16.74 -5.82
N GLU A 122 -6.18 15.76 -5.41
CA GLU A 122 -6.97 15.85 -4.18
C GLU A 122 -6.08 15.89 -2.93
N ALA A 123 -4.98 15.12 -2.91
CA ALA A 123 -4.00 15.20 -1.84
C ALA A 123 -3.37 16.58 -1.71
N ARG A 124 -3.01 17.22 -2.84
CA ARG A 124 -2.45 18.58 -2.83
C ARG A 124 -3.46 19.60 -2.30
N LYS A 125 -4.69 19.57 -2.79
CA LYS A 125 -5.78 20.45 -2.33
C LYS A 125 -6.05 20.28 -0.83
N ALA A 126 -6.08 19.04 -0.35
CA ALA A 126 -6.30 18.77 1.07
C ALA A 126 -5.15 19.31 1.94
N MET A 127 -3.90 19.15 1.50
CA MET A 127 -2.74 19.67 2.24
C MET A 127 -2.72 21.20 2.24
N GLU A 128 -3.05 21.84 1.12
CA GLU A 128 -3.15 23.30 1.02
C GLU A 128 -4.26 23.86 1.93
N ALA A 129 -5.43 23.22 1.92
CA ALA A 129 -6.54 23.57 2.82
C ALA A 129 -6.18 23.40 4.31
N ALA A 130 -5.27 22.47 4.63
CA ALA A 130 -4.73 22.29 5.96
C ALA A 130 -3.61 23.30 6.33
N GLY A 131 -3.28 24.23 5.44
CA GLY A 131 -2.25 25.26 5.66
C GLY A 131 -0.81 24.75 5.48
N LEU A 132 -0.61 23.59 4.88
CA LEU A 132 0.73 23.08 4.58
C LEU A 132 1.27 23.71 3.29
N PRO A 133 2.57 24.01 3.21
CA PRO A 133 3.18 24.49 1.98
C PRO A 133 3.18 23.39 0.93
N VAL A 134 2.60 23.65 -0.23
CA VAL A 134 2.57 22.73 -1.36
C VAL A 134 3.28 23.32 -2.57
N ALA A 135 3.87 22.47 -3.40
CA ALA A 135 4.44 22.89 -4.67
C ALA A 135 3.32 23.33 -5.63
N LYS A 136 3.58 24.38 -6.41
CA LYS A 136 2.65 24.79 -7.48
C LYS A 136 2.44 23.62 -8.47
N GLY A 137 1.22 23.47 -8.96
CA GLY A 137 0.85 22.43 -9.91
C GLY A 137 -0.54 22.65 -10.50
N SER A 138 -1.00 21.75 -11.34
CA SER A 138 -2.34 21.78 -11.90
C SER A 138 -3.41 21.52 -10.84
N ASP A 139 -4.54 22.20 -10.93
CA ASP A 139 -5.71 21.95 -10.08
C ASP A 139 -6.60 20.83 -10.62
N GLU A 140 -6.38 20.46 -11.89
CA GLU A 140 -7.09 19.41 -12.60
C GLU A 140 -6.13 18.60 -13.48
N ALA A 141 -6.60 17.46 -13.97
CA ALA A 141 -5.85 16.69 -14.96
C ALA A 141 -5.78 17.50 -16.28
N ILE A 142 -4.63 17.46 -16.93
CA ILE A 142 -4.39 18.17 -18.20
C ILE A 142 -4.42 17.17 -19.33
N ASP A 143 -5.31 17.39 -20.30
CA ASP A 143 -5.57 16.44 -21.38
C ASP A 143 -4.86 16.78 -22.70
N ASN A 144 -4.27 17.97 -22.80
CA ASN A 144 -3.61 18.40 -24.03
C ASN A 144 -2.29 19.15 -23.81
N ALA A 145 -1.40 19.06 -24.80
CA ALA A 145 -0.05 19.63 -24.72
C ALA A 145 -0.03 21.17 -24.68
N HIS A 146 -1.03 21.82 -25.26
CA HIS A 146 -1.08 23.30 -25.29
C HIS A 146 -1.36 23.85 -23.88
N GLU A 147 -2.34 23.31 -23.20
CA GLU A 147 -2.67 23.64 -21.81
C GLU A 147 -1.51 23.33 -20.86
N ALA A 148 -0.88 22.16 -21.04
CA ALA A 148 0.31 21.78 -20.26
C ALA A 148 1.45 22.80 -20.44
N SER A 149 1.67 23.28 -21.66
CA SER A 149 2.72 24.26 -21.96
C SER A 149 2.42 25.63 -21.34
N GLN A 150 1.17 26.07 -21.37
CA GLN A 150 0.76 27.35 -20.74
C GLN A 150 0.94 27.28 -19.23
N LEU A 151 0.43 26.24 -18.58
CA LEU A 151 0.56 26.06 -17.14
C LEU A 151 2.03 25.93 -16.71
N ALA A 152 2.85 25.21 -17.48
CA ALA A 152 4.27 25.08 -17.21
C ALA A 152 5.00 26.45 -17.26
N ALA A 153 4.61 27.32 -18.19
CA ALA A 153 5.14 28.68 -18.28
C ALA A 153 4.72 29.52 -17.05
N ASP A 154 3.48 29.38 -16.56
CA ASP A 154 2.96 30.12 -15.42
C ASP A 154 3.60 29.62 -14.09
N ILE A 155 3.86 28.32 -13.96
CA ILE A 155 4.56 27.72 -12.81
C ILE A 155 6.03 28.15 -12.79
N GLY A 156 6.66 28.18 -13.96
CA GLY A 156 8.10 28.41 -14.18
C GLY A 156 8.89 27.11 -14.29
N TYR A 157 9.72 27.02 -15.34
CA TYR A 157 10.60 25.87 -15.58
C TYR A 157 11.78 25.81 -14.59
N PRO A 158 12.32 24.61 -14.27
CA PRO A 158 11.85 23.31 -14.75
C PRO A 158 10.57 22.82 -14.07
N VAL A 159 9.75 22.06 -14.80
CA VAL A 159 8.54 21.42 -14.27
C VAL A 159 8.64 19.89 -14.37
N ILE A 160 7.87 19.19 -13.54
CA ILE A 160 7.75 17.73 -13.60
C ILE A 160 6.33 17.38 -14.04
N ILE A 161 6.22 16.68 -15.15
CA ILE A 161 4.98 16.06 -15.61
C ILE A 161 4.85 14.69 -14.92
N LYS A 162 3.67 14.42 -14.35
CA LYS A 162 3.37 13.16 -13.67
C LYS A 162 2.09 12.56 -14.26
N ALA A 163 2.04 11.25 -14.45
CA ALA A 163 0.78 10.57 -14.74
C ALA A 163 -0.21 10.75 -13.56
N ALA A 164 -1.49 10.93 -13.87
CA ALA A 164 -2.54 11.09 -12.85
C ALA A 164 -2.63 9.84 -11.97
N ALA A 165 -2.61 8.64 -12.59
CA ALA A 165 -2.53 7.36 -11.90
C ALA A 165 -1.09 6.83 -11.92
N GLY A 166 -0.62 6.28 -10.79
CA GLY A 166 0.71 5.70 -10.65
C GLY A 166 1.49 6.28 -9.47
N GLY A 167 2.42 5.49 -8.95
CA GLY A 167 3.29 5.82 -7.83
C GLY A 167 4.75 5.47 -8.10
N GLY A 168 5.62 5.70 -7.10
CA GLY A 168 7.02 5.28 -7.15
C GLY A 168 7.88 5.93 -8.24
N GLY A 169 7.45 7.08 -8.81
CA GLY A 169 8.20 7.79 -9.85
C GLY A 169 7.99 7.27 -11.28
N ILE A 170 7.14 6.27 -11.46
CA ILE A 170 6.83 5.73 -12.79
C ILE A 170 5.99 6.77 -13.56
N GLY A 171 6.37 7.05 -14.82
CA GLY A 171 5.68 8.03 -15.67
C GLY A 171 5.94 9.49 -15.31
N MET A 172 7.03 9.79 -14.59
CA MET A 172 7.47 11.17 -14.37
C MET A 172 8.46 11.60 -15.44
N GLN A 173 8.32 12.84 -15.92
CA GLN A 173 9.24 13.46 -16.86
C GLN A 173 9.56 14.89 -16.44
N ILE A 174 10.85 15.22 -16.37
CA ILE A 174 11.33 16.58 -16.14
C ILE A 174 11.37 17.31 -17.48
N VAL A 175 10.81 18.52 -17.51
CA VAL A 175 10.77 19.40 -18.69
C VAL A 175 11.43 20.71 -18.31
N HIS A 176 12.43 21.13 -19.09
CA HIS A 176 13.24 22.31 -18.83
C HIS A 176 12.80 23.55 -19.64
N GLN A 177 12.04 23.36 -20.68
CA GLN A 177 11.52 24.42 -21.55
C GLN A 177 10.42 23.89 -22.49
#